data_52de5884d649bf6b82c5446ffe09c864
#
_entry.id   52de5884d649bf6b82c5446ffe09c864
#
_cell.length_a   1.000
_cell.length_b   1.000
_cell.length_c   1.000
_cell.angle_alpha   90.00
_cell.angle_beta   90.00
_cell.angle_gamma   90.00
#
_symmetry.space_group_name_H-M   'P 1'
#
loop_
_entity.id
_entity.type
_entity.pdbx_description
1 polymer ?
#
loop_
_entity_poly.entity_id
_entity_poly.type
_entity_poly.pdbx_seq_one_letter_code
_entity_poly.pdbx_strand_id
1 'polypeptide(L)'
;GNRVTDKFTRSGLTASKAEVVDAPIINEFPICLECKFIEYQDNEYGCGVIGKVVNVTADESVMVDGKIDISKVNAIAFDPYTHGYYKVTERVGEAFKDGLKLKK
;
A
#
# COMPACT_ATOMS: atom_id res chain seq x y z
N GLY A 1 12.15 12.40 -5.24
CA GLY A 1 11.65 12.66 -6.43
C GLY A 1 12.46 12.41 -7.70
N ASN A 2 12.23 13.25 -8.67
CA ASN A 2 12.76 13.07 -10.03
C ASN A 2 14.27 13.32 -10.16
N ARG A 3 14.91 13.83 -9.12
CA ARG A 3 16.36 14.13 -9.15
C ARG A 3 17.23 12.93 -8.86
N VAL A 4 16.65 11.82 -8.40
CA VAL A 4 17.39 10.60 -8.03
C VAL A 4 17.11 9.54 -9.09
N THR A 5 18.15 9.10 -9.80
CA THR A 5 18.02 8.11 -10.89
C THR A 5 17.98 6.67 -10.38
N ASP A 6 18.71 6.35 -9.31
CA ASP A 6 18.72 5.02 -8.70
C ASP A 6 18.27 5.12 -7.24
N LYS A 7 16.95 4.98 -7.05
CA LYS A 7 16.33 5.12 -5.73
C LYS A 7 16.62 3.94 -4.81
N PHE A 8 16.81 2.74 -5.33
CA PHE A 8 17.17 1.59 -4.51
C PHE A 8 18.53 1.75 -3.86
N THR A 9 19.56 2.05 -4.65
CA THR A 9 20.90 2.27 -4.13
C THR A 9 20.94 3.44 -3.14
N ARG A 10 20.29 4.54 -3.46
CA ARG A 10 20.32 5.75 -2.63
C ARG A 10 19.51 5.62 -1.35
N SER A 11 18.43 4.84 -1.34
CA SER A 11 17.61 4.63 -0.15
C SER A 11 18.11 3.53 0.78
N GLY A 12 19.00 2.67 0.29
CA GLY A 12 19.43 1.48 1.03
C GLY A 12 18.42 0.34 1.02
N LEU A 13 17.34 0.47 0.26
CA LEU A 13 16.33 -0.58 0.09
C LEU A 13 16.80 -1.59 -0.96
N THR A 14 16.33 -2.83 -0.84
CA THR A 14 16.70 -3.91 -1.75
C THR A 14 15.50 -4.40 -2.55
N ALA A 15 15.75 -4.87 -3.76
CA ALA A 15 14.72 -5.34 -4.67
C ALA A 15 14.89 -6.83 -4.95
N SER A 16 13.76 -7.50 -5.12
CA SER A 16 13.68 -8.87 -5.67
C SER A 16 12.64 -8.90 -6.75
N LYS A 17 12.67 -9.95 -7.59
CA LYS A 17 11.64 -10.13 -8.60
C LYS A 17 10.34 -10.60 -7.95
N ALA A 18 9.21 -10.06 -8.38
CA ALA A 18 7.89 -10.50 -7.96
C ALA A 18 7.61 -11.95 -8.41
N GLU A 19 6.67 -12.61 -7.73
CA GLU A 19 6.33 -14.02 -8.01
C GLU A 19 5.52 -14.19 -9.29
N VAL A 20 4.59 -13.30 -9.56
CA VAL A 20 3.59 -13.45 -10.63
C VAL A 20 3.81 -12.44 -11.77
N VAL A 21 4.16 -11.20 -11.45
CA VAL A 21 4.35 -10.15 -12.45
C VAL A 21 5.83 -9.90 -12.72
N ASP A 22 6.16 -9.38 -13.90
CA ASP A 22 7.53 -9.02 -14.26
C ASP A 22 7.84 -7.60 -13.75
N ALA A 23 8.02 -7.50 -12.43
CA ALA A 23 8.28 -6.23 -11.75
C ALA A 23 9.09 -6.50 -10.47
N PRO A 24 9.82 -5.50 -9.96
CA PRO A 24 10.50 -5.64 -8.68
C PRO A 24 9.53 -5.45 -7.50
N ILE A 25 9.86 -6.11 -6.39
CA ILE A 25 9.28 -5.83 -5.08
C ILE A 25 10.34 -5.21 -4.19
N ILE A 26 9.90 -4.48 -3.17
CA ILE A 26 10.80 -3.89 -2.17
C ILE A 26 10.82 -4.83 -0.97
N ASN A 27 11.97 -5.47 -0.73
CA ASN A 27 12.10 -6.53 0.27
C ASN A 27 11.78 -6.06 1.69
N GLU A 28 12.09 -4.82 2.01
CA GLU A 28 11.90 -4.24 3.34
C GLU A 28 10.44 -3.86 3.65
N PHE A 29 9.56 -3.85 2.64
CA PHE A 29 8.15 -3.52 2.86
C PHE A 29 7.37 -4.78 3.23
N PRO A 30 6.52 -4.72 4.28
CA PRO A 30 5.88 -5.93 4.83
C PRO A 30 4.72 -6.45 3.97
N ILE A 31 4.17 -5.65 3.09
CA ILE A 31 3.09 -6.06 2.18
C ILE A 31 3.45 -5.65 0.76
N CYS A 32 3.19 -6.55 -0.17
CA CYS A 32 3.35 -6.28 -1.59
C CYS A 32 2.09 -6.71 -2.35
N LEU A 33 1.55 -5.81 -3.15
CA LEU A 33 0.48 -6.09 -4.10
C LEU A 33 1.08 -6.15 -5.50
N GLU A 34 0.96 -7.31 -6.15
CA GLU A 34 1.39 -7.49 -7.53
C GLU A 34 0.20 -7.21 -8.45
N CYS A 35 0.38 -6.29 -9.39
CA CYS A 35 -0.70 -5.82 -10.23
C CYS A 35 -0.36 -5.96 -11.70
N LYS A 36 -1.36 -6.31 -12.51
CA LYS A 36 -1.29 -6.23 -13.97
C LYS A 36 -1.89 -4.92 -14.44
N PHE A 37 -1.22 -4.26 -15.36
CA PHE A 37 -1.70 -3.03 -15.97
C PHE A 37 -3.02 -3.27 -16.71
N ILE A 38 -3.99 -2.43 -16.49
CA ILE A 38 -5.27 -2.45 -17.20
C ILE A 38 -5.42 -1.21 -18.08
N GLU A 39 -5.33 -0.02 -17.49
CA GLU A 39 -5.68 1.20 -18.17
C GLU A 39 -4.86 2.39 -17.66
N TYR A 40 -4.51 3.28 -18.56
CA TYR A 40 -3.92 4.57 -18.27
C TYR A 40 -4.95 5.64 -18.58
N GLN A 41 -5.24 6.50 -17.61
CA GLN A 41 -6.17 7.62 -17.75
C GLN A 41 -5.38 8.93 -17.65
N ASP A 42 -5.48 9.75 -18.69
CA ASP A 42 -4.83 11.06 -18.73
C ASP A 42 -5.90 12.14 -18.94
N ASN A 43 -5.86 13.18 -18.12
CA ASN A 43 -6.77 14.31 -18.21
C ASN A 43 -6.08 15.58 -17.68
N GLU A 44 -6.79 16.71 -17.72
CA GLU A 44 -6.24 18.01 -17.32
C GLU A 44 -5.83 18.10 -15.84
N TYR A 45 -6.34 17.20 -14.99
CA TYR A 45 -6.05 17.19 -13.55
C TYR A 45 -4.90 16.24 -13.19
N GLY A 46 -4.36 15.52 -14.14
CA GLY A 46 -3.28 14.56 -13.91
C GLY A 46 -3.54 13.22 -14.59
N CYS A 47 -2.76 12.22 -14.21
CA CYS A 47 -2.91 10.87 -14.74
C CYS A 47 -3.25 9.86 -13.66
N GLY A 48 -4.00 8.83 -14.05
CA GLY A 48 -4.30 7.67 -13.23
C GLY A 48 -3.86 6.40 -13.94
N VAL A 49 -3.43 5.44 -13.16
CA VAL A 49 -3.11 4.09 -13.66
C VAL A 49 -3.99 3.10 -12.94
N ILE A 50 -4.71 2.26 -13.69
CA ILE A 50 -5.55 1.21 -13.15
C ILE A 50 -4.84 -0.12 -13.34
N GLY A 51 -4.67 -0.86 -12.26
CA GLY A 51 -4.09 -2.19 -12.27
C GLY A 51 -5.01 -3.19 -11.58
N LYS A 52 -4.96 -4.43 -12.04
CA LYS A 52 -5.66 -5.54 -11.40
C LYS A 52 -4.71 -6.23 -10.42
N VAL A 53 -5.09 -6.34 -9.17
CA VAL A 53 -4.32 -7.09 -8.18
C VAL A 53 -4.41 -8.58 -8.51
N VAL A 54 -3.27 -9.21 -8.77
CA VAL A 54 -3.19 -10.63 -9.13
C VAL A 54 -2.48 -11.47 -8.07
N ASN A 55 -1.78 -10.84 -7.14
CA ASN A 55 -1.13 -11.53 -6.03
C ASN A 55 -0.90 -10.55 -4.88
N VAL A 56 -1.00 -11.05 -3.66
CA VAL A 56 -0.68 -10.29 -2.44
C VAL A 56 0.22 -11.15 -1.57
N THR A 57 1.35 -10.59 -1.17
CA THR A 57 2.26 -11.23 -0.21
C THR A 57 2.41 -10.36 1.02
N ALA A 58 2.56 -10.97 2.17
CA ALA A 58 2.73 -10.27 3.44
C ALA A 58 3.73 -11.02 4.33
N ASP A 59 4.54 -10.28 5.08
CA ASP A 59 5.41 -10.86 6.10
C ASP A 59 4.59 -11.45 7.24
N GLU A 60 5.06 -12.55 7.81
CA GLU A 60 4.42 -13.14 8.98
C GLU A 60 4.35 -12.16 10.16
N SER A 61 5.29 -11.23 10.26
CA SER A 61 5.34 -10.21 11.32
C SER A 61 4.11 -9.31 11.37
N VAL A 62 3.37 -9.17 10.26
CA VAL A 62 2.15 -8.35 10.20
C VAL A 62 0.88 -9.19 10.15
N MET A 63 1.00 -10.51 10.31
CA MET A 63 -0.13 -11.45 10.27
C MET A 63 -0.58 -11.82 11.67
N VAL A 64 -1.89 -11.89 11.89
CA VAL A 64 -2.52 -12.39 13.10
C VAL A 64 -3.72 -13.25 12.70
N ASP A 65 -3.74 -14.50 13.16
CA ASP A 65 -4.82 -15.46 12.88
C ASP A 65 -5.14 -15.58 11.38
N GLY A 66 -4.10 -15.65 10.55
CA GLY A 66 -4.24 -15.80 9.11
C GLY A 66 -4.68 -14.54 8.37
N LYS A 67 -4.71 -13.39 9.05
CA LYS A 67 -5.11 -12.10 8.45
C LYS A 67 -4.04 -11.04 8.68
N ILE A 68 -3.97 -10.07 7.78
CA ILE A 68 -3.11 -8.91 7.94
C ILE A 68 -3.68 -8.01 9.04
N ASP A 69 -2.85 -7.70 10.03
CA ASP A 69 -3.17 -6.72 11.06
C ASP A 69 -2.59 -5.37 10.66
N ILE A 70 -3.46 -4.45 10.27
CA ILE A 70 -3.05 -3.12 9.78
C ILE A 70 -2.26 -2.34 10.83
N SER A 71 -2.54 -2.55 12.12
CA SER A 71 -1.79 -1.87 13.19
C SER A 71 -0.31 -2.23 13.23
N LYS A 72 0.05 -3.41 12.69
CA LYS A 72 1.44 -3.89 12.61
C LYS A 72 2.18 -3.48 11.34
N VAL A 73 1.45 -3.02 10.33
CA VAL A 73 2.02 -2.67 9.02
C VAL A 73 2.80 -1.35 9.08
N ASN A 74 2.43 -0.46 9.97
CA ASN A 74 2.95 0.91 10.03
C ASN A 74 2.69 1.68 8.72
N ALA A 75 1.51 1.48 8.14
CA ALA A 75 1.10 2.20 6.95
C ALA A 75 1.02 3.71 7.24
N ILE A 76 1.26 4.50 6.22
CA ILE A 76 1.21 5.96 6.33
C ILE A 76 0.16 6.53 5.39
N ALA A 77 -0.43 7.64 5.81
CA ALA A 77 -1.36 8.43 5.01
C ALA A 77 -0.77 9.83 4.80
N PHE A 78 -0.91 10.35 3.59
CA PHE A 78 -0.45 11.70 3.25
C PHE A 78 -1.53 12.73 3.54
N ASP A 79 -1.14 13.80 4.21
CA ASP A 79 -1.98 14.97 4.46
C ASP A 79 -1.64 16.09 3.47
N PRO A 80 -2.54 16.42 2.52
CA PRO A 80 -2.28 17.45 1.54
C PRO A 80 -2.35 18.87 2.11
N TYR A 81 -2.90 19.07 3.30
CA TYR A 81 -3.03 20.39 3.92
C TYR A 81 -1.70 20.88 4.51
N THR A 82 -1.02 20.01 5.23
CA THR A 82 0.25 20.36 5.91
C THR A 82 1.46 19.67 5.30
N HIS A 83 1.25 18.84 4.25
CA HIS A 83 2.28 18.03 3.60
C HIS A 83 2.97 17.04 4.55
N GLY A 84 2.23 16.58 5.56
CA GLY A 84 2.72 15.61 6.52
C GLY A 84 2.32 14.18 6.20
N TYR A 85 2.99 13.23 6.83
CA TYR A 85 2.60 11.83 6.81
C TYR A 85 2.16 11.39 8.20
N TYR A 86 1.06 10.65 8.26
CA TYR A 86 0.49 10.14 9.51
C TYR A 86 0.47 8.61 9.48
N LYS A 87 0.72 7.99 10.62
CA LYS A 87 0.61 6.54 10.74
C LYS A 87 -0.84 6.11 10.86
N VAL A 88 -1.19 5.04 10.17
CA VAL A 88 -2.45 4.32 10.37
C VAL A 88 -2.16 3.26 11.44
N THR A 89 -2.64 3.44 12.66
CA THR A 89 -2.22 2.62 13.80
C THR A 89 -3.36 1.83 14.43
N GLU A 90 -4.25 2.48 15.17
CA GLU A 90 -5.23 1.76 15.97
C GLU A 90 -6.58 1.60 15.28
N ARG A 91 -7.26 0.52 15.62
CA ARG A 91 -8.62 0.30 15.17
C ARG A 91 -9.57 1.15 16.02
N VAL A 92 -10.41 1.94 15.37
CA VAL A 92 -11.34 2.87 16.05
C VAL A 92 -12.81 2.49 15.88
N GLY A 93 -13.12 1.45 15.10
CA GLY A 93 -14.50 1.02 14.89
C GLY A 93 -14.59 -0.24 14.06
N GLU A 94 -15.80 -0.75 13.92
CA GLU A 94 -16.11 -1.92 13.10
C GLU A 94 -17.05 -1.55 11.95
N ALA A 95 -16.54 -1.73 10.74
CA ALA A 95 -17.38 -1.55 9.55
C ALA A 95 -18.50 -2.60 9.55
N PHE A 96 -19.65 -2.21 9.01
CA PHE A 96 -20.86 -3.03 8.90
C PHE A 96 -21.58 -3.34 10.21
N LYS A 97 -21.00 -2.98 11.36
CA LYS A 97 -21.60 -3.22 12.68
C LYS A 97 -21.91 -1.94 13.43
N ASP A 98 -20.95 -1.03 13.53
CA ASP A 98 -21.12 0.18 14.35
C ASP A 98 -22.27 1.06 13.87
N GLY A 99 -22.46 1.18 12.56
CA GLY A 99 -23.57 1.95 11.99
C GLY A 99 -24.94 1.39 12.28
N LEU A 100 -25.04 0.11 12.62
CA LEU A 100 -26.31 -0.52 12.94
C LEU A 100 -26.98 0.09 14.19
N LYS A 101 -26.18 0.65 15.10
CA LYS A 101 -26.68 1.35 16.31
C LYS A 101 -27.49 2.59 15.97
N LEU A 102 -27.28 3.16 14.79
CA LEU A 102 -28.00 4.35 14.30
C LEU A 102 -29.24 3.99 13.48
N LYS A 103 -29.42 2.72 13.16
CA LYS A 103 -30.56 2.24 12.38
C LYS A 103 -31.80 2.19 13.27
N LYS A 104 -32.84 2.89 12.87
CA LYS A 104 -34.14 2.90 13.56
C LYS A 104 -35.08 1.84 12.99
#